data_8c4d795851ca76c1c0c6d9670ebfd5d8
#
_entry.id   8c4d795851ca76c1c0c6d9670ebfd5d8
#
_cell.length_a   1.000
_cell.length_b   1.000
_cell.length_c   1.000
_cell.angle_alpha   90.00
_cell.angle_beta   90.00
_cell.angle_gamma   90.00
#
_symmetry.space_group_name_H-M   'P 1'
#
loop_
_entity.id
_entity.type
_entity.pdbx_description
1 polymer ?
#
loop_
_entity_poly.entity_id
_entity_poly.type
_entity_poly.pdbx_seq_one_letter_code
_entity_poly.pdbx_strand_id
1 'polypeptide(L)'
;MIGTTALLLIAPGAALTLAQPPAPAPALPADLVAAIQRDLGLSPAQYLDRAETGQNLVRFADSMRATFPESFAGAWLDADGTPMVGLADGIDKAAARTAVEAAGYQVRDQQHSERALLDQFGQLSDWIRNLPSELSGHVKGASIDPVHNDIALKTDAAAQGQGLQLPDFLGFVRVILGSLGSAQQPTTQPPVTTTTAPPVTTTTTSPTTTTTEPPVTTTAPQPPAHDAMLGGDPYSADGLNACSLGFNGTDHSGNVVNISAGHCDPNGQNAGTPDATVAYEGNSHDGSVHTPRFGTFDKTVTDNVDFSVIKIDKEVAGRFKNNFVRVPGGDPLPITGIADPLVGAPVCKSGEKAGFNCGTISDVNQTLVIDDYRTLKDSFVATVACALPGDSGGPVVTGTMALGISSAGDSPTQADCDNWHYTNVWATPIKAILAADAGLKVRTN
;
A
#
# COMPACT_ATOMS: atom_id res chain seq x y z
N MET A 1 -46.74 -44.51 -58.38
CA MET A 1 -46.43 -44.83 -56.94
C MET A 1 -45.07 -44.28 -56.71
N ILE A 2 -44.98 -43.15 -55.98
CA ILE A 2 -43.76 -42.43 -55.74
C ILE A 2 -43.43 -42.69 -54.24
N GLY A 3 -42.37 -43.40 -54.01
CA GLY A 3 -41.87 -43.68 -52.60
C GLY A 3 -40.97 -42.56 -52.11
N THR A 4 -41.36 -41.91 -51.06
CA THR A 4 -40.59 -40.85 -50.39
C THR A 4 -39.72 -41.51 -49.30
N THR A 5 -38.39 -41.45 -49.47
CA THR A 5 -37.44 -41.91 -48.48
C THR A 5 -37.11 -40.76 -47.54
N ALA A 6 -37.46 -40.90 -46.27
CA ALA A 6 -37.12 -39.92 -45.22
C ALA A 6 -35.67 -40.22 -44.72
N LEU A 7 -34.79 -39.21 -44.82
CA LEU A 7 -33.46 -39.24 -44.30
C LEU A 7 -33.44 -38.74 -42.85
N LEU A 8 -33.14 -39.62 -41.90
CA LEU A 8 -32.96 -39.23 -40.47
C LEU A 8 -31.56 -38.61 -40.30
N LEU A 9 -31.53 -37.30 -40.03
CA LEU A 9 -30.30 -36.63 -39.61
C LEU A 9 -30.10 -36.83 -38.09
N ILE A 10 -29.10 -37.59 -37.74
CA ILE A 10 -28.62 -37.76 -36.34
C ILE A 10 -27.70 -36.55 -36.07
N ALA A 11 -28.12 -35.66 -35.16
CA ALA A 11 -27.28 -34.57 -34.65
C ALA A 11 -26.22 -35.14 -33.68
N PRO A 12 -24.94 -34.71 -33.81
CA PRO A 12 -23.92 -35.13 -32.84
C PRO A 12 -24.22 -34.47 -31.46
N GLY A 13 -24.24 -35.30 -30.42
CA GLY A 13 -24.45 -34.87 -29.05
C GLY A 13 -23.40 -33.85 -28.60
N ALA A 14 -23.80 -32.72 -28.08
CA ALA A 14 -22.94 -31.76 -27.42
C ALA A 14 -22.40 -32.40 -26.12
N ALA A 15 -21.10 -32.59 -26.05
CA ALA A 15 -20.42 -32.95 -24.82
C ALA A 15 -20.53 -31.77 -23.84
N LEU A 16 -21.21 -31.97 -22.72
CA LEU A 16 -21.22 -31.03 -21.61
C LEU A 16 -19.79 -31.02 -21.01
N THR A 17 -19.00 -30.02 -21.37
CA THR A 17 -17.77 -29.69 -20.65
C THR A 17 -18.17 -29.13 -19.29
N LEU A 18 -17.99 -29.91 -18.22
CA LEU A 18 -18.07 -29.41 -16.85
C LEU A 18 -17.02 -28.30 -16.72
N ALA A 19 -17.46 -27.09 -16.36
CA ALA A 19 -16.58 -25.99 -16.03
C ALA A 19 -15.65 -26.45 -14.91
N GLN A 20 -14.34 -26.41 -15.15
CA GLN A 20 -13.34 -26.72 -14.13
C GLN A 20 -13.51 -25.69 -13.00
N PRO A 21 -13.57 -26.12 -11.74
CA PRO A 21 -13.63 -25.18 -10.64
C PRO A 21 -12.40 -24.25 -10.72
N PRO A 22 -12.57 -22.95 -10.36
CA PRO A 22 -11.44 -22.02 -10.33
C PRO A 22 -10.32 -22.63 -9.49
N ALA A 23 -9.07 -22.45 -9.93
CA ALA A 23 -7.91 -22.92 -9.18
C ALA A 23 -8.00 -22.33 -7.76
N PRO A 24 -7.74 -23.13 -6.70
CA PRO A 24 -7.76 -22.60 -5.35
C PRO A 24 -6.76 -21.44 -5.27
N ALA A 25 -7.19 -20.33 -4.64
CA ALA A 25 -6.30 -19.20 -4.36
C ALA A 25 -5.04 -19.72 -3.66
N PRO A 26 -3.85 -19.19 -3.97
CA PRO A 26 -2.62 -19.64 -3.32
C PRO A 26 -2.79 -19.55 -1.80
N ALA A 27 -2.47 -20.62 -1.09
CA ALA A 27 -2.53 -20.65 0.36
C ALA A 27 -1.53 -19.62 0.90
N LEU A 28 -2.02 -18.70 1.74
CA LEU A 28 -1.14 -17.75 2.41
C LEU A 28 -0.27 -18.48 3.44
N PRO A 29 0.97 -18.00 3.69
CA PRO A 29 1.83 -18.52 4.74
C PRO A 29 1.13 -18.52 6.11
N ALA A 30 1.37 -19.55 6.94
CA ALA A 30 0.65 -19.74 8.20
C ALA A 30 0.80 -18.54 9.16
N ASP A 31 2.00 -17.98 9.26
CA ASP A 31 2.26 -16.84 10.14
C ASP A 31 1.68 -15.53 9.60
N LEU A 32 1.54 -15.39 8.27
CA LEU A 32 0.76 -14.30 7.68
C LEU A 32 -0.72 -14.45 8.06
N VAL A 33 -1.27 -15.66 8.01
CA VAL A 33 -2.65 -15.93 8.46
C VAL A 33 -2.82 -15.56 9.93
N ALA A 34 -1.85 -15.92 10.76
CA ALA A 34 -1.87 -15.57 12.20
C ALA A 34 -1.81 -14.04 12.42
N ALA A 35 -0.95 -13.32 11.66
CA ALA A 35 -0.86 -11.87 11.72
C ALA A 35 -2.15 -11.19 11.27
N ILE A 36 -2.74 -11.61 10.14
CA ILE A 36 -4.02 -11.09 9.65
C ILE A 36 -5.13 -11.26 10.71
N GLN A 37 -5.20 -12.42 11.33
CA GLN A 37 -6.23 -12.69 12.34
C GLN A 37 -5.98 -11.92 13.63
N ARG A 38 -4.72 -11.82 14.08
CA ARG A 38 -4.32 -11.09 15.30
C ARG A 38 -4.57 -9.60 15.16
N ASP A 39 -4.14 -9.00 14.04
CA ASP A 39 -4.06 -7.55 13.87
C ASP A 39 -5.32 -6.96 13.23
N LEU A 40 -5.96 -7.68 12.33
CA LEU A 40 -7.11 -7.20 11.56
C LEU A 40 -8.43 -7.90 11.93
N GLY A 41 -8.37 -9.02 12.64
CA GLY A 41 -9.55 -9.84 12.93
C GLY A 41 -10.18 -10.48 11.68
N LEU A 42 -9.44 -10.53 10.56
CA LEU A 42 -9.92 -11.04 9.28
C LEU A 42 -9.50 -12.51 9.07
N SER A 43 -10.33 -13.26 8.35
CA SER A 43 -9.88 -14.52 7.75
C SER A 43 -8.97 -14.24 6.53
N PRO A 44 -8.14 -15.23 6.11
CA PRO A 44 -7.31 -15.09 4.90
C PRO A 44 -8.11 -14.74 3.64
N ALA A 45 -9.30 -15.33 3.50
CA ALA A 45 -10.18 -15.05 2.37
C ALA A 45 -10.68 -13.60 2.38
N GLN A 46 -11.11 -13.09 3.55
CA GLN A 46 -11.55 -11.70 3.69
C GLN A 46 -10.41 -10.71 3.43
N TYR A 47 -9.19 -11.02 3.87
CA TYR A 47 -8.02 -10.18 3.62
C TYR A 47 -7.72 -10.08 2.11
N LEU A 48 -7.69 -11.21 1.40
CA LEU A 48 -7.45 -11.23 -0.04
C LEU A 48 -8.58 -10.55 -0.81
N ASP A 49 -9.83 -10.81 -0.45
CA ASP A 49 -11.01 -10.20 -1.06
C ASP A 49 -11.02 -8.67 -0.89
N ARG A 50 -10.72 -8.16 0.33
CA ARG A 50 -10.62 -6.71 0.58
C ARG A 50 -9.45 -6.09 -0.18
N ALA A 51 -8.31 -6.77 -0.28
CA ALA A 51 -7.16 -6.30 -1.05
C ALA A 51 -7.51 -6.20 -2.55
N GLU A 52 -8.14 -7.22 -3.11
CA GLU A 52 -8.58 -7.23 -4.52
C GLU A 52 -9.67 -6.19 -4.78
N THR A 53 -10.69 -6.12 -3.93
CA THR A 53 -11.76 -5.11 -3.99
C THR A 53 -11.17 -3.70 -3.95
N GLY A 54 -10.21 -3.45 -3.07
CA GLY A 54 -9.50 -2.17 -3.02
C GLY A 54 -8.82 -1.81 -4.33
N GLN A 55 -8.11 -2.75 -4.96
CA GLN A 55 -7.45 -2.51 -6.24
C GLN A 55 -8.42 -2.35 -7.41
N ASN A 56 -9.58 -3.05 -7.38
CA ASN A 56 -10.65 -2.82 -8.35
C ASN A 56 -11.22 -1.41 -8.19
N LEU A 57 -11.45 -0.98 -6.95
CA LEU A 57 -11.97 0.36 -6.65
C LEU A 57 -10.97 1.46 -7.04
N VAL A 58 -9.66 1.28 -6.84
CA VAL A 58 -8.63 2.23 -7.32
C VAL A 58 -8.73 2.44 -8.82
N ARG A 59 -8.77 1.34 -9.61
CA ARG A 59 -8.89 1.45 -11.07
C ARG A 59 -10.19 2.13 -11.50
N PHE A 60 -11.28 1.87 -10.81
CA PHE A 60 -12.55 2.55 -11.04
C PHE A 60 -12.44 4.04 -10.68
N ALA A 61 -11.86 4.40 -9.55
CA ALA A 61 -11.62 5.77 -9.12
C ALA A 61 -10.80 6.57 -10.14
N ASP A 62 -9.78 5.96 -10.74
CA ASP A 62 -9.00 6.60 -11.82
C ASP A 62 -9.87 6.94 -13.03
N SER A 63 -10.79 6.05 -13.40
CA SER A 63 -11.75 6.32 -14.49
C SER A 63 -12.74 7.42 -14.13
N MET A 64 -13.17 7.48 -12.85
CA MET A 64 -14.07 8.53 -12.36
C MET A 64 -13.40 9.90 -12.35
N ARG A 65 -12.13 9.99 -11.90
CA ARG A 65 -11.33 11.24 -11.97
C ARG A 65 -11.23 11.79 -13.38
N ALA A 66 -11.00 10.89 -14.35
CA ALA A 66 -10.88 11.27 -15.75
C ALA A 66 -12.21 11.69 -16.38
N THR A 67 -13.32 11.06 -16.00
CA THR A 67 -14.62 11.23 -16.66
C THR A 67 -15.51 12.25 -15.96
N PHE A 68 -15.47 12.29 -14.63
CA PHE A 68 -16.36 13.10 -13.78
C PHE A 68 -15.59 13.93 -12.74
N PRO A 69 -14.57 14.73 -13.15
CA PRO A 69 -13.67 15.42 -12.23
C PRO A 69 -14.38 16.43 -11.30
N GLU A 70 -15.52 17.00 -11.73
CA GLU A 70 -16.26 17.96 -10.95
C GLU A 70 -17.18 17.32 -9.90
N SER A 71 -17.54 16.04 -10.09
CA SER A 71 -18.45 15.32 -9.20
C SER A 71 -17.77 14.21 -8.40
N PHE A 72 -16.66 13.65 -8.88
CA PHE A 72 -15.92 12.63 -8.11
C PHE A 72 -15.31 13.24 -6.85
N ALA A 73 -15.57 12.61 -5.70
CA ALA A 73 -15.19 13.12 -4.37
C ALA A 73 -14.33 12.14 -3.55
N GLY A 74 -13.71 11.15 -4.24
CA GLY A 74 -12.86 10.15 -3.63
C GLY A 74 -13.48 8.77 -3.54
N ALA A 75 -12.66 7.78 -3.17
CA ALA A 75 -13.07 6.40 -2.99
C ALA A 75 -12.34 5.79 -1.79
N TRP A 76 -12.97 4.84 -1.09
CA TRP A 76 -12.41 4.17 0.09
C TRP A 76 -13.13 2.84 0.35
N LEU A 77 -12.53 1.98 1.17
CA LEU A 77 -13.27 0.89 1.81
C LEU A 77 -13.73 1.36 3.18
N ASP A 78 -15.00 1.11 3.52
CA ASP A 78 -15.46 1.38 4.88
C ASP A 78 -14.96 0.31 5.89
N ALA A 79 -15.34 0.43 7.15
CA ALA A 79 -14.89 -0.48 8.21
C ALA A 79 -15.23 -1.96 7.94
N ASP A 80 -16.33 -2.22 7.23
CA ASP A 80 -16.75 -3.57 6.85
C ASP A 80 -16.07 -4.07 5.57
N GLY A 81 -15.30 -3.19 4.90
CA GLY A 81 -14.66 -3.45 3.62
C GLY A 81 -15.57 -3.20 2.41
N THR A 82 -16.71 -2.54 2.61
CA THR A 82 -17.62 -2.16 1.52
C THR A 82 -16.98 -1.06 0.68
N PRO A 83 -16.92 -1.21 -0.65
CA PRO A 83 -16.35 -0.19 -1.53
C PRO A 83 -17.30 1.01 -1.69
N MET A 84 -16.80 2.18 -1.30
CA MET A 84 -17.52 3.45 -1.28
C MET A 84 -16.95 4.42 -2.30
N VAL A 85 -17.83 5.19 -2.95
CA VAL A 85 -17.45 6.28 -3.86
C VAL A 85 -18.18 7.54 -3.43
N GLY A 86 -17.43 8.60 -3.14
CA GLY A 86 -17.95 9.94 -2.85
C GLY A 86 -18.36 10.67 -4.11
N LEU A 87 -19.51 11.35 -4.09
CA LEU A 87 -19.97 12.23 -5.17
C LEU A 87 -20.39 13.58 -4.62
N ALA A 88 -19.73 14.64 -5.08
CA ALA A 88 -20.10 16.03 -4.81
C ALA A 88 -21.11 16.56 -5.83
N ASP A 89 -21.72 17.69 -5.51
CA ASP A 89 -22.61 18.37 -6.45
C ASP A 89 -21.81 18.91 -7.65
N GLY A 90 -22.27 18.55 -8.85
CA GLY A 90 -21.66 18.91 -10.11
C GLY A 90 -22.64 18.65 -11.26
N ILE A 91 -22.34 19.20 -12.45
CA ILE A 91 -23.20 19.12 -13.62
C ILE A 91 -23.43 17.67 -14.11
N ASP A 92 -22.50 16.80 -13.83
CA ASP A 92 -22.46 15.39 -14.27
C ASP A 92 -22.70 14.40 -13.12
N LYS A 93 -23.09 14.87 -11.91
CA LYS A 93 -23.34 14.02 -10.72
C LYS A 93 -24.30 12.86 -10.99
N ALA A 94 -25.38 13.10 -11.76
CA ALA A 94 -26.36 12.06 -12.07
C ALA A 94 -25.76 10.94 -12.93
N ALA A 95 -24.92 11.30 -13.91
CA ALA A 95 -24.22 10.34 -14.75
C ALA A 95 -23.15 9.60 -13.96
N ALA A 96 -22.40 10.31 -13.10
CA ALA A 96 -21.42 9.73 -12.20
C ALA A 96 -22.06 8.69 -11.25
N ARG A 97 -23.22 9.01 -10.64
CA ARG A 97 -23.99 8.09 -9.79
C ARG A 97 -24.38 6.82 -10.54
N THR A 98 -24.92 6.98 -11.75
CA THR A 98 -25.29 5.84 -12.60
C THR A 98 -24.08 4.93 -12.88
N ALA A 99 -22.89 5.51 -13.14
CA ALA A 99 -21.67 4.74 -13.37
C ALA A 99 -21.22 3.97 -12.12
N VAL A 100 -21.28 4.59 -10.94
CA VAL A 100 -20.93 3.96 -9.67
C VAL A 100 -21.86 2.81 -9.34
N GLU A 101 -23.16 3.01 -9.44
CA GLU A 101 -24.19 1.99 -9.16
C GLU A 101 -24.12 0.83 -10.16
N ALA A 102 -23.86 1.11 -11.44
CA ALA A 102 -23.66 0.09 -12.47
C ALA A 102 -22.40 -0.77 -12.23
N ALA A 103 -21.38 -0.20 -11.60
CA ALA A 103 -20.18 -0.92 -11.19
C ALA A 103 -20.38 -1.73 -9.88
N GLY A 104 -21.52 -1.59 -9.21
CA GLY A 104 -21.84 -2.30 -7.98
C GLY A 104 -21.26 -1.66 -6.71
N TYR A 105 -20.77 -0.42 -6.77
CA TYR A 105 -20.24 0.32 -5.64
C TYR A 105 -21.32 1.16 -4.95
N GLN A 106 -21.10 1.45 -3.66
CA GLN A 106 -22.00 2.31 -2.90
C GLN A 106 -21.63 3.77 -3.07
N VAL A 107 -22.66 4.64 -3.17
CA VAL A 107 -22.48 6.08 -3.29
C VAL A 107 -22.66 6.75 -1.93
N ARG A 108 -21.75 7.68 -1.61
CA ARG A 108 -21.90 8.64 -0.51
C ARG A 108 -21.90 10.05 -1.07
N ASP A 109 -22.95 10.82 -0.76
CA ASP A 109 -22.99 12.25 -1.11
C ASP A 109 -21.99 13.02 -0.26
N GLN A 110 -21.20 13.89 -0.91
CA GLN A 110 -20.11 14.66 -0.34
C GLN A 110 -20.28 16.14 -0.70
N GLN A 111 -19.56 17.03 0.01
CA GLN A 111 -19.66 18.48 -0.21
C GLN A 111 -18.68 18.98 -1.29
N HIS A 112 -17.47 18.38 -1.34
CA HIS A 112 -16.37 18.84 -2.17
C HIS A 112 -15.94 17.73 -3.12
N SER A 113 -15.71 18.08 -4.40
CA SER A 113 -15.05 17.14 -5.32
C SER A 113 -13.59 16.92 -4.91
N GLU A 114 -13.01 15.78 -5.27
CA GLU A 114 -11.59 15.50 -5.03
C GLU A 114 -10.71 16.58 -5.68
N ARG A 115 -11.09 17.06 -6.85
CA ARG A 115 -10.40 18.17 -7.52
C ARG A 115 -10.38 19.44 -6.68
N ALA A 116 -11.53 19.83 -6.10
CA ALA A 116 -11.60 21.00 -5.23
C ALA A 116 -10.75 20.84 -3.96
N LEU A 117 -10.70 19.63 -3.38
CA LEU A 117 -9.84 19.32 -2.25
C LEU A 117 -8.35 19.37 -2.64
N LEU A 118 -7.97 18.86 -3.82
CA LEU A 118 -6.59 18.92 -4.33
C LEU A 118 -6.15 20.37 -4.59
N ASP A 119 -7.02 21.21 -5.16
CA ASP A 119 -6.74 22.63 -5.40
C ASP A 119 -6.51 23.38 -4.06
N GLN A 120 -7.32 23.08 -3.05
CA GLN A 120 -7.16 23.71 -1.73
C GLN A 120 -5.95 23.11 -0.97
N PHE A 121 -5.64 21.83 -1.16
CA PHE A 121 -4.43 21.22 -0.60
C PHE A 121 -3.16 21.87 -1.16
N GLY A 122 -3.16 22.24 -2.43
CA GLY A 122 -2.11 23.06 -3.04
C GLY A 122 -1.94 24.41 -2.33
N GLN A 123 -3.04 25.12 -2.09
CA GLN A 123 -3.04 26.41 -1.37
C GLN A 123 -2.57 26.25 0.09
N LEU A 124 -2.97 25.17 0.78
CA LEU A 124 -2.48 24.86 2.11
C LEU A 124 -0.98 24.62 2.11
N SER A 125 -0.47 23.85 1.14
CA SER A 125 0.96 23.56 1.00
C SER A 125 1.78 24.84 0.76
N ASP A 126 1.25 25.77 -0.05
CA ASP A 126 1.87 27.09 -0.27
C ASP A 126 1.86 27.92 1.01
N TRP A 127 0.78 27.93 1.74
CA TRP A 127 0.66 28.64 3.01
C TRP A 127 1.65 28.10 4.05
N ILE A 128 1.76 26.77 4.21
CA ILE A 128 2.70 26.13 5.13
C ILE A 128 4.14 26.52 4.80
N ARG A 129 4.52 26.55 3.52
CA ARG A 129 5.88 26.96 3.10
C ARG A 129 6.22 28.40 3.43
N ASN A 130 5.22 29.26 3.56
CA ASN A 130 5.40 30.68 3.87
C ASN A 130 5.18 31.00 5.37
N LEU A 131 4.95 29.99 6.21
CA LEU A 131 4.88 30.18 7.65
C LEU A 131 6.24 30.58 8.22
N PRO A 132 6.28 31.44 9.26
CA PRO A 132 7.49 31.62 10.07
C PRO A 132 8.00 30.28 10.62
N SER A 133 9.31 30.14 10.76
CA SER A 133 9.95 28.91 11.26
C SER A 133 9.40 28.44 12.61
N GLU A 134 9.03 29.41 13.47
CA GLU A 134 8.44 29.14 14.78
C GLU A 134 7.09 28.44 14.69
N LEU A 135 6.35 28.63 13.61
CA LEU A 135 5.03 28.01 13.38
C LEU A 135 5.12 26.77 12.48
N SER A 136 5.97 26.82 11.45
CA SER A 136 6.09 25.69 10.52
C SER A 136 6.61 24.41 11.18
N GLY A 137 7.47 24.51 12.18
CA GLY A 137 7.97 23.38 12.97
C GLY A 137 6.89 22.64 13.77
N HIS A 138 5.72 23.26 13.96
CA HIS A 138 4.56 22.66 14.63
C HIS A 138 3.60 21.95 13.67
N VAL A 139 3.77 22.11 12.36
CA VAL A 139 3.01 21.37 11.34
C VAL A 139 3.69 20.01 11.14
N LYS A 140 2.96 18.94 11.40
CA LYS A 140 3.47 17.57 11.31
C LYS A 140 3.09 16.86 10.01
N GLY A 141 2.06 17.33 9.34
CA GLY A 141 1.66 16.79 8.05
C GLY A 141 0.27 17.24 7.63
N ALA A 142 -0.08 16.96 6.40
CA ALA A 142 -1.41 17.18 5.86
C ALA A 142 -1.80 16.05 4.91
N SER A 143 -3.09 15.72 4.86
CA SER A 143 -3.66 14.70 3.97
C SER A 143 -5.06 15.09 3.52
N ILE A 144 -5.48 14.57 2.36
CA ILE A 144 -6.88 14.62 1.95
C ILE A 144 -7.59 13.43 2.58
N ASP A 145 -8.68 13.70 3.29
CA ASP A 145 -9.52 12.70 3.93
C ASP A 145 -10.79 12.47 3.07
N PRO A 146 -10.84 11.38 2.27
CA PRO A 146 -11.99 11.12 1.42
C PRO A 146 -13.24 10.71 2.22
N VAL A 147 -13.08 10.25 3.46
CA VAL A 147 -14.19 9.81 4.31
C VAL A 147 -14.91 11.01 4.94
N HIS A 148 -14.14 11.97 5.46
CA HIS A 148 -14.70 13.23 6.02
C HIS A 148 -14.89 14.30 4.95
N ASN A 149 -14.33 14.11 3.76
CA ASN A 149 -14.39 15.02 2.63
C ASN A 149 -13.81 16.40 2.96
N ASP A 150 -12.66 16.40 3.61
CA ASP A 150 -11.91 17.58 4.02
C ASP A 150 -10.39 17.37 3.87
N ILE A 151 -9.62 18.36 4.28
CA ILE A 151 -8.17 18.28 4.38
C ILE A 151 -7.81 18.26 5.86
N ALA A 152 -7.15 17.19 6.30
CA ALA A 152 -6.64 17.06 7.65
C ALA A 152 -5.25 17.70 7.76
N LEU A 153 -5.12 18.77 8.56
CA LEU A 153 -3.84 19.38 8.93
C LEU A 153 -3.45 18.89 10.32
N LYS A 154 -2.40 18.09 10.40
CA LYS A 154 -1.88 17.54 11.68
C LYS A 154 -0.86 18.51 12.29
N THR A 155 -1.11 18.96 13.52
CA THR A 155 -0.24 19.87 14.27
C THR A 155 0.01 19.35 15.66
N ASP A 156 1.12 19.74 16.30
CA ASP A 156 1.29 19.49 17.71
C ASP A 156 0.51 20.48 18.59
N ALA A 157 0.41 20.18 19.88
CA ALA A 157 -0.37 21.02 20.83
C ALA A 157 0.19 22.45 21.01
N ALA A 158 1.48 22.68 20.71
CA ALA A 158 2.10 23.97 20.83
C ALA A 158 1.65 24.95 19.72
N ALA A 159 1.26 24.42 18.56
CA ALA A 159 0.79 25.22 17.42
C ALA A 159 -0.34 26.18 17.79
N GLN A 160 -1.34 25.72 18.56
CA GLN A 160 -2.45 26.55 19.01
C GLN A 160 -2.02 27.62 20.02
N GLY A 161 -1.12 27.26 20.94
CA GLY A 161 -0.56 28.20 21.93
C GLY A 161 0.27 29.31 21.31
N GLN A 162 0.84 29.08 20.13
CA GLN A 162 1.64 30.05 19.38
C GLN A 162 0.84 30.86 18.34
N GLY A 163 -0.49 30.68 18.30
CA GLY A 163 -1.36 31.48 17.45
C GLY A 163 -1.46 31.03 15.99
N LEU A 164 -1.23 29.74 15.72
CA LEU A 164 -1.50 29.20 14.38
C LEU A 164 -2.99 29.34 14.05
N GLN A 165 -3.31 30.22 13.11
CA GLN A 165 -4.66 30.45 12.62
C GLN A 165 -4.72 30.21 11.13
N LEU A 166 -5.69 29.39 10.69
CA LEU A 166 -5.93 29.17 9.27
C LEU A 166 -6.53 30.43 8.65
N PRO A 167 -6.05 30.86 7.49
CA PRO A 167 -6.72 31.89 6.70
C PRO A 167 -8.12 31.46 6.24
N ASP A 168 -9.03 32.40 6.09
CA ASP A 168 -10.43 32.14 5.69
C ASP A 168 -10.55 31.38 4.36
N PHE A 169 -9.57 31.52 3.46
CA PHE A 169 -9.56 30.82 2.17
C PHE A 169 -9.27 29.32 2.29
N LEU A 170 -8.81 28.83 3.45
CA LEU A 170 -8.58 27.40 3.74
C LEU A 170 -9.82 26.77 4.42
N GLY A 171 -11.02 27.01 3.88
CA GLY A 171 -12.29 26.60 4.47
C GLY A 171 -12.55 25.08 4.52
N PHE A 172 -11.78 24.27 3.75
CA PHE A 172 -11.90 22.80 3.74
C PHE A 172 -10.86 22.12 4.64
N VAL A 173 -10.13 22.90 5.45
CA VAL A 173 -9.04 22.37 6.28
C VAL A 173 -9.52 22.19 7.71
N ARG A 174 -9.41 20.97 8.20
CA ARG A 174 -9.66 20.59 9.59
C ARG A 174 -8.33 20.41 10.31
N VAL A 175 -8.10 21.19 11.36
CA VAL A 175 -6.90 21.05 12.20
C VAL A 175 -7.09 19.88 13.15
N ILE A 176 -6.16 18.93 13.13
CA ILE A 176 -6.11 17.80 14.05
C ILE A 176 -4.93 18.02 14.99
N LEU A 177 -5.22 18.10 16.29
CA LEU A 177 -4.19 18.11 17.32
C LEU A 177 -3.73 16.69 17.60
N GLY A 178 -2.45 16.46 17.48
CA GLY A 178 -1.88 15.18 17.82
C GLY A 178 -0.38 15.15 17.57
N SER A 179 0.32 14.32 18.34
CA SER A 179 1.60 13.80 17.90
C SER A 179 1.40 12.97 16.61
N LEU A 180 2.45 12.68 15.87
CA LEU A 180 2.44 11.81 14.68
C LEU A 180 1.85 10.39 14.95
N GLY A 181 0.99 10.20 15.89
CA GLY A 181 0.43 8.93 16.33
C GLY A 181 -0.96 8.98 16.94
N SER A 182 -1.66 10.10 16.87
CA SER A 182 -3.02 10.16 17.46
C SER A 182 -4.07 9.71 16.44
N ALA A 183 -4.25 8.40 16.30
CA ALA A 183 -5.49 7.88 15.74
C ALA A 183 -6.65 8.35 16.65
N GLN A 184 -7.66 9.01 16.09
CA GLN A 184 -8.89 9.27 16.82
C GLN A 184 -9.50 7.93 17.20
N GLN A 185 -9.70 7.74 18.50
CA GLN A 185 -10.39 6.58 19.05
C GLN A 185 -11.76 6.46 18.38
N PRO A 186 -12.12 5.29 17.82
CA PRO A 186 -13.48 5.06 17.38
C PRO A 186 -14.40 5.27 18.59
N THR A 187 -15.37 6.16 18.48
CA THR A 187 -16.44 6.30 19.47
C THR A 187 -17.09 4.91 19.63
N THR A 188 -17.02 4.37 20.82
CA THR A 188 -17.60 3.09 21.19
C THR A 188 -19.08 3.05 20.81
N GLN A 189 -19.39 2.34 19.75
CA GLN A 189 -20.75 2.00 19.40
C GLN A 189 -21.24 0.94 20.41
N PRO A 190 -22.45 1.09 21.00
CA PRO A 190 -22.95 0.09 21.93
C PRO A 190 -23.18 -1.25 21.22
N PRO A 191 -23.12 -2.39 21.92
CA PRO A 191 -23.19 -3.71 21.32
C PRO A 191 -24.51 -3.93 20.60
N VAL A 192 -24.42 -4.21 19.29
CA VAL A 192 -25.57 -4.62 18.48
C VAL A 192 -25.91 -6.06 18.81
N THR A 193 -27.11 -6.27 19.34
CA THR A 193 -27.66 -7.59 19.60
C THR A 193 -27.96 -8.27 18.25
N THR A 194 -27.24 -9.33 17.94
CA THR A 194 -27.43 -10.14 16.73
C THR A 194 -28.74 -10.92 16.83
N THR A 195 -29.73 -10.57 16.02
CA THR A 195 -30.87 -11.40 15.73
C THR A 195 -30.59 -12.15 14.42
N THR A 196 -30.45 -13.45 14.54
CA THR A 196 -30.21 -14.39 13.44
C THR A 196 -31.45 -14.51 12.56
N ALA A 197 -31.34 -14.11 11.27
CA ALA A 197 -32.36 -14.42 10.26
C ALA A 197 -31.88 -15.58 9.37
N PRO A 198 -32.81 -16.46 8.91
CA PRO A 198 -32.47 -17.67 8.16
C PRO A 198 -32.05 -17.37 6.72
N PRO A 199 -31.27 -18.27 6.05
CA PRO A 199 -30.68 -18.04 4.75
C PRO A 199 -31.73 -18.02 3.63
N VAL A 200 -31.67 -16.97 2.80
CA VAL A 200 -32.42 -16.89 1.55
C VAL A 200 -31.51 -17.36 0.41
N THR A 201 -31.92 -18.44 -0.24
CA THR A 201 -31.26 -18.97 -1.44
C THR A 201 -31.72 -18.17 -2.67
N THR A 202 -30.84 -17.36 -3.23
CA THR A 202 -31.10 -16.68 -4.51
C THR A 202 -30.25 -17.31 -5.62
N THR A 203 -30.92 -17.92 -6.59
CA THR A 203 -30.32 -18.48 -7.80
C THR A 203 -30.22 -17.37 -8.83
N THR A 204 -29.00 -16.92 -9.15
CA THR A 204 -28.76 -15.94 -10.22
C THR A 204 -28.11 -16.64 -11.41
N THR A 205 -28.80 -16.66 -12.54
CA THR A 205 -28.27 -17.11 -13.83
C THR A 205 -27.72 -15.90 -14.59
N SER A 206 -26.40 -15.90 -14.87
CA SER A 206 -25.74 -14.94 -15.75
C SER A 206 -25.46 -15.57 -17.12
N PRO A 207 -25.55 -14.85 -18.23
CA PRO A 207 -25.20 -15.34 -19.55
C PRO A 207 -23.67 -15.26 -19.77
N THR A 208 -23.08 -16.36 -20.19
CA THR A 208 -21.66 -16.51 -20.48
C THR A 208 -21.36 -16.14 -21.93
N THR A 209 -20.47 -15.18 -22.13
CA THR A 209 -19.84 -14.96 -23.44
C THR A 209 -18.46 -15.60 -23.41
N THR A 210 -18.26 -16.66 -24.20
CA THR A 210 -17.04 -17.45 -24.24
C THR A 210 -16.05 -16.84 -25.24
N THR A 211 -14.95 -16.27 -24.74
CA THR A 211 -13.74 -16.02 -25.54
C THR A 211 -12.69 -17.03 -25.09
N THR A 212 -12.28 -17.92 -26.00
CA THR A 212 -11.31 -18.97 -25.73
C THR A 212 -9.91 -18.40 -25.87
N GLU A 213 -9.23 -18.11 -24.75
CA GLU A 213 -7.80 -17.84 -24.69
C GLU A 213 -7.08 -19.15 -24.29
N PRO A 214 -5.88 -19.44 -24.85
CA PRO A 214 -5.16 -20.68 -24.54
C PRO A 214 -4.75 -20.71 -23.06
N PRO A 215 -4.68 -21.89 -22.41
CA PRO A 215 -4.39 -22.01 -20.98
C PRO A 215 -2.98 -21.52 -20.67
N VAL A 216 -2.88 -20.43 -19.94
CA VAL A 216 -1.64 -20.01 -19.27
C VAL A 216 -1.43 -20.98 -18.12
N THR A 217 -0.42 -21.83 -18.23
CA THR A 217 0.01 -22.70 -17.14
C THR A 217 0.68 -21.82 -16.08
N THR A 218 -0.06 -21.34 -15.12
CA THR A 218 0.50 -20.69 -13.93
C THR A 218 1.13 -21.77 -13.06
N THR A 219 2.44 -21.97 -13.24
CA THR A 219 3.25 -22.76 -12.31
C THR A 219 3.24 -22.03 -10.97
N ALA A 220 2.87 -22.71 -9.87
CA ALA A 220 2.98 -22.15 -8.53
C ALA A 220 4.41 -21.61 -8.31
N PRO A 221 4.60 -20.47 -7.63
CA PRO A 221 5.92 -19.94 -7.37
C PRO A 221 6.79 -20.99 -6.68
N GLN A 222 7.97 -21.25 -7.25
CA GLN A 222 8.91 -22.20 -6.64
C GLN A 222 9.45 -21.57 -5.35
N PRO A 223 9.51 -22.32 -4.22
CA PRO A 223 10.11 -21.83 -2.98
C PRO A 223 11.50 -21.25 -3.23
N PRO A 224 11.88 -20.15 -2.54
CA PRO A 224 13.21 -19.56 -2.71
C PRO A 224 14.30 -20.53 -2.25
N ALA A 225 15.53 -20.34 -2.76
CA ALA A 225 16.69 -21.07 -2.27
C ALA A 225 16.89 -20.78 -0.77
N HIS A 226 17.50 -21.73 -0.04
CA HIS A 226 17.70 -21.64 1.41
C HIS A 226 18.50 -20.39 1.83
N ASP A 227 19.42 -19.92 0.98
CA ASP A 227 20.26 -18.74 1.18
C ASP A 227 19.73 -17.49 0.49
N ALA A 228 18.48 -17.50 -0.01
CA ALA A 228 17.88 -16.37 -0.68
C ALA A 228 17.74 -15.17 0.26
N MET A 229 17.98 -13.98 -0.28
CA MET A 229 17.74 -12.71 0.40
C MET A 229 16.35 -12.19 -0.01
N LEU A 230 15.51 -11.98 0.99
CA LEU A 230 14.10 -11.68 0.84
C LEU A 230 13.79 -10.23 1.27
N GLY A 231 12.70 -9.66 0.79
CA GLY A 231 12.19 -8.42 1.38
C GLY A 231 11.88 -8.61 2.87
N GLY A 232 12.30 -7.66 3.71
CA GLY A 232 12.21 -7.75 5.17
C GLY A 232 13.44 -8.34 5.86
N ASP A 233 14.43 -8.88 5.11
CA ASP A 233 15.69 -9.31 5.70
C ASP A 233 16.53 -8.10 6.15
N PRO A 234 17.29 -8.25 7.27
CA PRO A 234 18.15 -7.18 7.76
C PRO A 234 19.35 -6.91 6.86
N TYR A 235 19.70 -5.66 6.74
CA TYR A 235 20.99 -5.25 6.20
C TYR A 235 21.57 -4.06 6.92
N SER A 236 22.88 -3.89 6.77
CA SER A 236 23.61 -2.76 7.30
C SER A 236 24.23 -1.93 6.17
N ALA A 237 24.08 -0.62 6.22
CA ALA A 237 24.69 0.35 5.34
C ALA A 237 25.97 0.89 6.00
N ASP A 238 27.14 0.53 5.47
CA ASP A 238 28.48 0.84 6.01
C ASP A 238 28.70 0.50 7.49
N GLY A 239 27.88 -0.40 8.09
CA GLY A 239 27.89 -0.67 9.52
C GLY A 239 27.29 0.44 10.37
N LEU A 240 26.76 1.50 9.78
CA LEU A 240 26.24 2.69 10.47
C LEU A 240 24.73 2.67 10.66
N ASN A 241 23.99 2.31 9.61
CA ASN A 241 22.53 2.22 9.62
C ASN A 241 22.08 0.78 9.45
N ALA A 242 21.27 0.28 10.37
CA ALA A 242 20.58 -1.00 10.25
C ALA A 242 19.19 -0.75 9.65
N CYS A 243 18.86 -1.46 8.58
CA CYS A 243 17.60 -1.34 7.85
C CYS A 243 17.12 -2.71 7.36
N SER A 244 15.96 -2.73 6.72
CA SER A 244 15.35 -3.91 6.12
C SER A 244 15.36 -3.84 4.60
N LEU A 245 15.67 -4.94 3.92
CA LEU A 245 15.51 -5.06 2.47
C LEU A 245 14.03 -4.87 2.11
N GLY A 246 13.77 -4.09 1.05
CA GLY A 246 12.44 -3.92 0.52
C GLY A 246 12.14 -4.96 -0.57
N PHE A 247 11.83 -4.53 -1.79
CA PHE A 247 11.53 -5.45 -2.87
C PHE A 247 12.75 -5.74 -3.75
N ASN A 248 12.96 -7.00 -4.08
CA ASN A 248 13.90 -7.37 -5.13
C ASN A 248 13.35 -6.96 -6.50
N GLY A 249 14.26 -6.54 -7.38
CA GLY A 249 13.88 -6.01 -8.67
C GLY A 249 15.00 -6.02 -9.71
N THR A 250 14.80 -5.22 -10.76
CA THR A 250 15.82 -4.95 -11.78
C THR A 250 15.84 -3.47 -12.11
N ASP A 251 17.05 -2.94 -12.39
CA ASP A 251 17.23 -1.60 -12.93
C ASP A 251 16.92 -1.56 -14.44
N HIS A 252 17.04 -0.37 -15.05
CA HIS A 252 16.83 -0.16 -16.49
C HIS A 252 17.80 -0.98 -17.38
N SER A 253 18.94 -1.41 -16.85
CA SER A 253 19.93 -2.22 -17.55
C SER A 253 19.74 -3.73 -17.33
N GLY A 254 18.74 -4.12 -16.50
CA GLY A 254 18.47 -5.52 -16.15
C GLY A 254 19.37 -6.07 -15.04
N ASN A 255 20.18 -5.22 -14.36
CA ASN A 255 20.92 -5.66 -13.20
C ASN A 255 19.95 -5.96 -12.04
N VAL A 256 20.33 -6.93 -11.20
CA VAL A 256 19.57 -7.25 -9.99
C VAL A 256 19.79 -6.15 -8.97
N VAL A 257 18.68 -5.66 -8.39
CA VAL A 257 18.67 -4.62 -7.36
C VAL A 257 17.72 -5.00 -6.22
N ASN A 258 17.89 -4.32 -5.08
CA ASN A 258 16.88 -4.26 -4.03
C ASN A 258 16.43 -2.81 -3.87
N ILE A 259 15.13 -2.60 -3.71
CA ILE A 259 14.51 -1.28 -3.50
C ILE A 259 14.25 -1.15 -2.01
N SER A 260 14.91 -0.19 -1.35
CA SER A 260 14.80 0.06 0.08
C SER A 260 14.51 1.55 0.34
N ALA A 261 14.60 2.03 1.61
CA ALA A 261 14.42 3.44 1.92
C ALA A 261 15.69 4.25 1.65
N GLY A 262 15.51 5.50 1.22
CA GLY A 262 16.62 6.40 0.92
C GLY A 262 17.39 6.82 2.17
N HIS A 263 16.69 7.10 3.26
CA HIS A 263 17.33 7.50 4.53
C HIS A 263 18.19 6.40 5.18
N CYS A 264 18.10 5.16 4.66
CA CYS A 264 19.00 4.08 5.08
C CYS A 264 20.45 4.28 4.61
N ASP A 265 20.63 5.06 3.55
CA ASP A 265 21.96 5.40 3.03
C ASP A 265 22.59 6.56 3.82
N PRO A 266 23.63 6.33 4.62
CA PRO A 266 24.26 7.39 5.41
C PRO A 266 25.04 8.40 4.55
N ASN A 267 25.29 8.10 3.26
CA ASN A 267 26.08 8.92 2.35
C ASN A 267 25.41 9.05 0.98
N GLY A 268 24.10 9.29 0.96
CA GLY A 268 23.25 9.27 -0.23
C GLY A 268 23.70 10.19 -1.38
N GLN A 269 24.45 11.25 -1.07
CA GLN A 269 25.06 12.14 -2.08
C GLN A 269 26.09 11.44 -2.96
N ASN A 270 26.69 10.35 -2.50
CA ASN A 270 27.68 9.56 -3.23
C ASN A 270 27.09 8.31 -3.89
N ALA A 271 25.78 8.09 -3.82
CA ALA A 271 25.13 6.97 -4.48
C ALA A 271 25.46 6.91 -5.97
N GLY A 272 25.77 5.73 -6.49
CA GLY A 272 26.17 5.50 -7.88
C GLY A 272 27.62 5.91 -8.22
N THR A 273 28.41 6.36 -7.25
CA THR A 273 29.83 6.70 -7.43
C THR A 273 30.75 5.62 -6.84
N PRO A 274 32.06 5.66 -7.07
CA PRO A 274 33.02 4.75 -6.42
C PRO A 274 33.03 4.82 -4.88
N ASP A 275 32.58 5.96 -4.32
CA ASP A 275 32.53 6.20 -2.87
C ASP A 275 31.10 5.95 -2.29
N ALA A 276 30.26 5.21 -3.04
CA ALA A 276 28.91 4.87 -2.60
C ALA A 276 28.92 3.96 -1.38
N THR A 277 27.94 4.15 -0.50
CA THR A 277 27.68 3.30 0.66
C THR A 277 27.62 1.82 0.26
N VAL A 278 28.25 0.98 1.04
CA VAL A 278 28.26 -0.48 0.84
C VAL A 278 27.19 -1.14 1.70
N ALA A 279 26.43 -2.04 1.10
CA ALA A 279 25.43 -2.83 1.79
C ALA A 279 25.99 -4.18 2.22
N TYR A 280 25.77 -4.54 3.49
CA TYR A 280 26.23 -5.77 4.15
C TYR A 280 25.05 -6.53 4.73
N GLU A 281 25.16 -7.85 4.82
CA GLU A 281 24.17 -8.69 5.48
C GLU A 281 24.10 -8.37 7.00
N GLY A 282 22.92 -8.57 7.62
CA GLY A 282 22.74 -8.38 9.06
C GLY A 282 22.47 -6.93 9.45
N ASN A 283 22.51 -6.64 10.74
CA ASN A 283 21.99 -5.41 11.35
C ASN A 283 23.03 -4.61 12.15
N SER A 284 24.29 -4.65 11.75
CA SER A 284 25.34 -3.85 12.39
C SER A 284 25.03 -2.35 12.27
N HIS A 285 25.23 -1.62 13.37
CA HIS A 285 25.00 -0.17 13.48
C HIS A 285 26.01 0.55 14.39
N ASP A 286 27.09 -0.15 14.74
CA ASP A 286 28.16 0.33 15.64
C ASP A 286 29.46 0.70 14.88
N GLY A 287 29.40 0.75 13.56
CA GLY A 287 30.53 0.98 12.66
C GLY A 287 31.38 -0.27 12.40
N SER A 288 30.98 -1.43 12.95
CA SER A 288 31.67 -2.70 12.68
C SER A 288 30.96 -3.44 11.52
N VAL A 289 31.76 -4.05 10.66
CA VAL A 289 31.25 -4.90 9.57
C VAL A 289 31.96 -6.23 9.64
N HIS A 290 31.21 -7.26 10.03
CA HIS A 290 31.73 -8.64 10.15
C HIS A 290 31.04 -9.63 9.21
N THR A 291 30.09 -9.14 8.39
CA THR A 291 29.25 -9.93 7.50
C THR A 291 29.57 -9.69 6.03
N PRO A 292 29.23 -10.58 5.13
CA PRO A 292 29.50 -10.41 3.71
C PRO A 292 28.80 -9.17 3.14
N ARG A 293 29.52 -8.41 2.32
CA ARG A 293 28.88 -7.39 1.47
C ARG A 293 28.04 -8.09 0.39
N PHE A 294 26.98 -7.41 -0.04
CA PHE A 294 26.16 -7.91 -1.15
C PHE A 294 25.90 -6.85 -2.25
N GLY A 295 26.25 -5.58 -2.03
CA GLY A 295 26.00 -4.55 -3.03
C GLY A 295 26.45 -3.15 -2.60
N THR A 296 26.05 -2.16 -3.40
CA THR A 296 26.29 -0.74 -3.16
C THR A 296 25.06 0.08 -3.52
N PHE A 297 24.86 1.20 -2.84
CA PHE A 297 23.79 2.16 -3.17
C PHE A 297 24.07 2.81 -4.52
N ASP A 298 23.22 2.56 -5.51
CA ASP A 298 23.31 3.09 -6.87
C ASP A 298 22.53 4.39 -7.03
N LYS A 299 21.42 4.51 -6.26
CA LYS A 299 20.60 5.71 -6.22
C LYS A 299 19.99 5.89 -4.85
N THR A 300 19.92 7.14 -4.38
CA THR A 300 19.31 7.51 -3.10
C THR A 300 18.50 8.79 -3.27
N VAL A 301 17.27 8.77 -2.82
CA VAL A 301 16.34 9.90 -2.81
C VAL A 301 15.71 9.97 -1.43
N THR A 302 15.76 11.15 -0.79
CA THR A 302 15.22 11.37 0.56
C THR A 302 14.25 12.55 0.64
N ASP A 303 14.10 13.32 -0.43
CA ASP A 303 13.18 14.45 -0.51
C ASP A 303 12.03 14.14 -1.47
N ASN A 304 10.82 14.44 -1.05
CA ASN A 304 9.54 14.11 -1.66
C ASN A 304 9.22 12.61 -1.70
N VAL A 305 10.14 11.76 -2.11
CA VAL A 305 10.02 10.30 -2.18
C VAL A 305 11.22 9.71 -1.44
N ASP A 306 10.98 8.82 -0.50
CA ASP A 306 12.06 8.19 0.29
C ASP A 306 12.32 6.78 -0.23
N PHE A 307 13.36 6.63 -1.07
CA PHE A 307 13.79 5.33 -1.55
C PHE A 307 15.25 5.28 -1.93
N SER A 308 15.81 4.09 -1.91
CA SER A 308 17.13 3.78 -2.48
C SER A 308 17.06 2.57 -3.40
N VAL A 309 18.01 2.50 -4.31
CA VAL A 309 18.27 1.35 -5.17
C VAL A 309 19.65 0.81 -4.81
N ILE A 310 19.68 -0.39 -4.23
CA ILE A 310 20.91 -1.10 -3.90
C ILE A 310 21.21 -2.04 -5.07
N LYS A 311 22.29 -1.76 -5.80
CA LYS A 311 22.77 -2.62 -6.88
C LYS A 311 23.52 -3.80 -6.31
N ILE A 312 23.06 -5.00 -6.66
CA ILE A 312 23.58 -6.25 -6.10
C ILE A 312 24.81 -6.69 -6.83
N ASP A 313 25.85 -7.10 -6.10
CA ASP A 313 27.09 -7.63 -6.65
C ASP A 313 26.80 -8.92 -7.45
N LYS A 314 27.45 -9.09 -8.61
CA LYS A 314 27.15 -10.17 -9.57
C LYS A 314 27.32 -11.56 -8.96
N GLU A 315 28.26 -11.69 -8.05
CA GLU A 315 28.63 -12.96 -7.38
C GLU A 315 27.49 -13.48 -6.49
N VAL A 316 26.68 -12.59 -5.92
CA VAL A 316 25.59 -12.95 -5.01
C VAL A 316 24.21 -12.66 -5.59
N ALA A 317 24.14 -12.11 -6.82
CA ALA A 317 22.89 -11.71 -7.46
C ALA A 317 21.85 -12.85 -7.56
N GLY A 318 22.30 -14.11 -7.61
CA GLY A 318 21.41 -15.27 -7.60
C GLY A 318 20.48 -15.33 -6.40
N ARG A 319 20.95 -14.90 -5.23
CA ARG A 319 20.20 -14.89 -3.96
C ARG A 319 19.05 -13.87 -3.94
N PHE A 320 19.12 -12.84 -4.78
CA PHE A 320 18.13 -11.76 -4.91
C PHE A 320 17.19 -11.94 -6.10
N LYS A 321 17.37 -13.01 -6.92
CA LYS A 321 16.50 -13.29 -8.07
C LYS A 321 15.22 -14.00 -7.66
N ASN A 322 14.53 -13.44 -6.68
CA ASN A 322 13.26 -13.94 -6.17
C ASN A 322 12.29 -12.78 -5.92
N ASN A 323 11.00 -13.11 -5.83
CA ASN A 323 9.90 -12.16 -5.57
C ASN A 323 9.28 -12.37 -4.19
N PHE A 324 10.06 -12.77 -3.20
CA PHE A 324 9.53 -13.15 -1.90
C PHE A 324 9.76 -12.07 -0.82
N VAL A 325 8.79 -11.98 0.08
CA VAL A 325 8.86 -11.19 1.32
C VAL A 325 8.87 -12.15 2.50
N ARG A 326 9.75 -11.90 3.46
CA ARG A 326 9.90 -12.70 4.67
C ARG A 326 8.66 -12.59 5.55
N VAL A 327 8.15 -13.75 5.95
CA VAL A 327 7.18 -13.91 7.03
C VAL A 327 7.89 -14.71 8.11
N PRO A 328 8.20 -14.13 9.28
CA PRO A 328 8.98 -14.82 10.32
C PRO A 328 8.30 -16.12 10.76
N GLY A 329 9.08 -17.21 10.87
CA GLY A 329 8.59 -18.51 11.33
C GLY A 329 7.89 -19.36 10.29
N GLY A 330 7.58 -18.82 9.10
CA GLY A 330 6.83 -19.55 8.07
C GLY A 330 7.40 -19.46 6.66
N ASP A 331 6.62 -19.93 5.70
CA ASP A 331 6.92 -19.78 4.29
C ASP A 331 6.87 -18.31 3.87
N PRO A 332 7.76 -17.84 3.00
CA PRO A 332 7.74 -16.45 2.56
C PRO A 332 6.56 -16.15 1.62
N LEU A 333 6.10 -14.90 1.64
CA LEU A 333 5.01 -14.40 0.81
C LEU A 333 5.51 -14.10 -0.61
N PRO A 334 4.98 -14.73 -1.67
CA PRO A 334 5.30 -14.37 -3.04
C PRO A 334 4.59 -13.06 -3.43
N ILE A 335 5.32 -12.16 -4.08
CA ILE A 335 4.78 -10.93 -4.64
C ILE A 335 4.38 -11.17 -6.10
N THR A 336 3.11 -10.95 -6.42
CA THR A 336 2.52 -11.29 -7.71
C THR A 336 2.14 -10.06 -8.56
N GLY A 337 2.31 -8.86 -8.02
CA GLY A 337 1.95 -7.61 -8.69
C GLY A 337 2.33 -6.39 -7.88
N ILE A 338 1.91 -5.22 -8.36
CA ILE A 338 2.03 -3.93 -7.67
C ILE A 338 0.64 -3.33 -7.46
N ALA A 339 0.47 -2.58 -6.38
CA ALA A 339 -0.79 -2.02 -5.93
C ALA A 339 -0.68 -0.51 -5.66
N ASP A 340 -1.83 0.16 -5.58
CA ASP A 340 -1.95 1.52 -5.09
C ASP A 340 -2.58 1.55 -3.70
N PRO A 341 -2.18 2.50 -2.84
CA PRO A 341 -2.80 2.67 -1.55
C PRO A 341 -4.23 3.21 -1.68
N LEU A 342 -5.13 2.67 -0.84
CA LEU A 342 -6.52 3.10 -0.75
C LEU A 342 -6.94 3.14 0.72
N VAL A 343 -7.56 4.22 1.17
CA VAL A 343 -8.09 4.33 2.54
C VAL A 343 -9.05 3.17 2.83
N GLY A 344 -8.87 2.55 4.00
CA GLY A 344 -9.64 1.37 4.42
C GLY A 344 -9.11 0.02 3.92
N ALA A 345 -8.15 -0.01 2.98
CA ALA A 345 -7.56 -1.26 2.52
C ALA A 345 -6.62 -1.89 3.58
N PRO A 346 -6.67 -3.22 3.75
CA PRO A 346 -5.78 -3.91 4.67
C PRO A 346 -4.35 -3.97 4.10
N VAL A 347 -3.37 -3.81 4.96
CA VAL A 347 -1.95 -3.91 4.61
C VAL A 347 -1.19 -4.70 5.65
N CYS A 348 -0.07 -5.30 5.23
CA CYS A 348 0.90 -5.89 6.13
C CYS A 348 2.30 -5.37 5.78
N LYS A 349 3.20 -5.32 6.76
CA LYS A 349 4.60 -4.97 6.55
C LYS A 349 5.52 -6.08 7.08
N SER A 350 6.71 -6.17 6.50
CA SER A 350 7.78 -6.99 6.99
C SER A 350 9.00 -6.13 7.30
N GLY A 351 9.64 -6.38 8.42
CA GLY A 351 10.86 -5.70 8.83
C GLY A 351 11.62 -6.48 9.88
N GLU A 352 12.87 -6.13 10.07
CA GLU A 352 13.83 -6.86 10.91
C GLU A 352 13.47 -6.81 12.39
N LYS A 353 12.98 -5.64 12.88
CA LYS A 353 12.76 -5.41 14.33
C LYS A 353 11.34 -5.75 14.76
N ALA A 354 10.33 -5.13 14.19
CA ALA A 354 8.94 -5.40 14.55
C ALA A 354 8.34 -6.62 13.82
N GLY A 355 9.14 -7.28 12.97
CA GLY A 355 8.72 -8.49 12.25
C GLY A 355 7.59 -8.23 11.25
N PHE A 356 6.66 -9.19 11.17
CA PHE A 356 5.51 -9.14 10.27
C PHE A 356 4.26 -8.75 11.06
N ASN A 357 3.66 -7.63 10.71
CA ASN A 357 2.43 -7.13 11.32
C ASN A 357 1.56 -6.41 10.30
N CYS A 358 0.26 -6.32 10.61
CA CYS A 358 -0.75 -5.81 9.69
C CYS A 358 -1.51 -4.62 10.30
N GLY A 359 -2.14 -3.84 9.43
CA GLY A 359 -2.96 -2.68 9.78
C GLY A 359 -3.88 -2.30 8.64
N THR A 360 -4.46 -1.12 8.74
CA THR A 360 -5.38 -0.58 7.73
C THR A 360 -4.88 0.80 7.26
N ILE A 361 -4.97 1.08 5.99
CA ILE A 361 -4.61 2.41 5.46
C ILE A 361 -5.61 3.44 5.98
N SER A 362 -5.10 4.43 6.70
CA SER A 362 -5.90 5.56 7.21
C SER A 362 -5.84 6.78 6.33
N ASP A 363 -4.69 7.04 5.71
CA ASP A 363 -4.44 8.23 4.91
C ASP A 363 -3.67 7.87 3.64
N VAL A 364 -3.96 8.58 2.57
CA VAL A 364 -3.23 8.53 1.29
C VAL A 364 -2.87 9.96 0.85
N ASN A 365 -1.94 10.09 -0.09
CA ASN A 365 -1.47 11.38 -0.60
C ASN A 365 -1.06 12.34 0.55
N GLN A 366 -0.44 11.78 1.59
CA GLN A 366 0.00 12.55 2.73
C GLN A 366 1.31 13.26 2.44
N THR A 367 1.37 14.56 2.74
CA THR A 367 2.62 15.28 2.90
C THR A 367 3.00 15.26 4.38
N LEU A 368 4.17 14.71 4.67
CA LEU A 368 4.70 14.53 6.02
C LEU A 368 6.05 15.23 6.12
N VAL A 369 6.23 16.03 7.15
CA VAL A 369 7.55 16.54 7.54
C VAL A 369 8.13 15.60 8.57
N ILE A 370 9.17 14.87 8.17
CA ILE A 370 9.94 13.99 9.05
C ILE A 370 11.24 14.72 9.35
N ASP A 371 11.53 14.96 10.60
CA ASP A 371 12.68 15.77 11.00
C ASP A 371 12.64 17.20 10.39
N ASP A 372 13.54 18.06 10.75
CA ASP A 372 13.56 19.46 10.30
C ASP A 372 13.96 19.65 8.81
N TYR A 373 14.34 18.58 8.13
CA TYR A 373 14.96 18.65 6.78
C TYR A 373 14.44 17.63 5.77
N ARG A 374 13.48 16.77 6.13
CA ARG A 374 12.96 15.71 5.25
C ARG A 374 11.45 15.83 5.10
N THR A 375 10.99 16.04 3.87
CA THR A 375 9.56 16.07 3.54
C THR A 375 9.21 14.93 2.61
N LEU A 376 8.26 14.10 3.00
CA LEU A 376 7.68 13.08 2.13
C LEU A 376 6.37 13.60 1.55
N LYS A 377 6.16 13.37 0.25
CA LYS A 377 4.91 13.66 -0.44
C LYS A 377 4.29 12.34 -0.92
N ASP A 378 2.99 12.38 -1.13
CA ASP A 378 2.22 11.25 -1.65
C ASP A 378 2.39 9.96 -0.85
N SER A 379 2.83 10.07 0.42
CA SER A 379 2.94 8.93 1.33
C SER A 379 1.57 8.40 1.71
N PHE A 380 1.50 7.16 2.14
CA PHE A 380 0.32 6.62 2.83
C PHE A 380 0.66 6.24 4.27
N VAL A 381 -0.38 6.20 5.11
CA VAL A 381 -0.28 5.81 6.51
C VAL A 381 -1.05 4.52 6.72
N ALA A 382 -0.42 3.56 7.38
CA ALA A 382 -1.06 2.37 7.92
C ALA A 382 -1.19 2.51 9.44
N THR A 383 -2.42 2.54 9.95
CA THR A 383 -2.70 2.52 11.39
C THR A 383 -2.80 1.09 11.89
N VAL A 384 -2.52 0.90 13.19
CA VAL A 384 -2.48 -0.43 13.83
C VAL A 384 -1.34 -1.30 13.29
N ALA A 385 -0.47 -0.75 12.45
CA ALA A 385 0.79 -1.37 12.05
C ALA A 385 1.93 -0.76 12.85
N CYS A 386 2.93 -1.56 13.20
CA CYS A 386 4.08 -1.10 13.97
C CYS A 386 5.38 -1.17 13.18
N ALA A 387 6.18 -0.10 13.24
CA ALA A 387 7.54 -0.08 12.75
C ALA A 387 8.48 0.46 13.81
N LEU A 388 9.60 -0.22 13.98
CA LEU A 388 10.69 0.15 14.89
C LEU A 388 11.92 0.62 14.09
N PRO A 389 12.83 1.38 14.69
CA PRO A 389 14.14 1.67 14.08
C PRO A 389 14.82 0.37 13.62
N GLY A 390 15.12 0.27 12.32
CA GLY A 390 15.61 -0.95 11.67
C GLY A 390 14.59 -1.59 10.70
N ASP A 391 13.30 -1.30 10.85
CA ASP A 391 12.28 -1.74 9.90
C ASP A 391 12.21 -0.87 8.63
N SER A 392 12.90 0.26 8.64
CA SER A 392 13.03 1.17 7.49
C SER A 392 13.48 0.42 6.24
N GLY A 393 12.87 0.71 5.11
CA GLY A 393 13.15 0.04 3.84
C GLY A 393 12.38 -1.26 3.64
N GLY A 394 11.80 -1.83 4.70
CA GLY A 394 11.03 -3.07 4.62
C GLY A 394 9.77 -2.94 3.75
N PRO A 395 9.32 -4.05 3.13
CA PRO A 395 8.20 -4.03 2.22
C PRO A 395 6.86 -3.88 2.96
N VAL A 396 5.98 -3.09 2.36
CA VAL A 396 4.55 -2.99 2.72
C VAL A 396 3.74 -3.61 1.59
N VAL A 397 2.83 -4.50 1.93
CA VAL A 397 2.06 -5.30 0.97
C VAL A 397 0.55 -5.23 1.24
N THR A 398 -0.26 -5.41 0.20
CA THR A 398 -1.70 -5.67 0.31
C THR A 398 -2.05 -6.91 -0.51
N GLY A 399 -2.67 -7.91 0.12
CA GLY A 399 -2.77 -9.24 -0.50
C GLY A 399 -1.38 -9.82 -0.77
N THR A 400 -1.12 -10.15 -2.03
CA THR A 400 0.18 -10.61 -2.54
C THR A 400 0.88 -9.54 -3.40
N MET A 401 0.48 -8.27 -3.28
CA MET A 401 0.97 -7.19 -4.14
C MET A 401 1.88 -6.24 -3.38
N ALA A 402 2.96 -5.79 -4.01
CA ALA A 402 3.84 -4.75 -3.51
C ALA A 402 3.07 -3.41 -3.45
N LEU A 403 3.01 -2.78 -2.29
CA LEU A 403 2.29 -1.52 -2.09
C LEU A 403 3.23 -0.35 -1.85
N GLY A 404 4.27 -0.54 -1.04
CA GLY A 404 5.20 0.52 -0.70
C GLY A 404 6.41 0.04 0.10
N ILE A 405 7.25 0.99 0.49
CA ILE A 405 8.44 0.82 1.32
C ILE A 405 8.23 1.57 2.63
N SER A 406 8.45 0.92 3.76
CA SER A 406 8.38 1.52 5.10
C SER A 406 9.43 2.63 5.24
N SER A 407 8.99 3.84 5.58
CA SER A 407 9.83 5.03 5.64
C SER A 407 9.93 5.62 7.04
N ALA A 408 8.87 5.56 7.84
CA ALA A 408 8.85 6.05 9.21
C ALA A 408 7.81 5.30 10.04
N GLY A 409 7.96 5.37 11.36
CA GLY A 409 7.00 4.89 12.34
C GLY A 409 6.99 5.82 13.55
N ASP A 410 5.93 5.77 14.34
CA ASP A 410 5.80 6.53 15.60
C ASP A 410 6.10 5.71 16.84
N SER A 411 6.62 4.50 16.68
CA SER A 411 6.93 3.57 17.76
C SER A 411 8.45 3.49 17.98
N PRO A 412 9.01 4.25 18.90
CA PRO A 412 10.47 4.22 19.15
C PRO A 412 10.94 2.95 19.87
N THR A 413 10.06 2.23 20.56
CA THR A 413 10.39 1.04 21.36
C THR A 413 9.44 -0.12 21.13
N GLN A 414 9.87 -1.34 21.48
CA GLN A 414 9.01 -2.52 21.43
C GLN A 414 7.77 -2.39 22.33
N ALA A 415 7.88 -1.71 23.46
CA ALA A 415 6.73 -1.48 24.35
C ALA A 415 5.62 -0.63 23.68
N ASP A 416 6.01 0.25 22.75
CA ASP A 416 5.03 1.01 21.96
C ASP A 416 4.34 0.10 20.94
N CYS A 417 5.07 -0.82 20.32
CA CYS A 417 4.50 -1.85 19.46
C CYS A 417 3.56 -2.80 20.21
N ASP A 418 3.83 -3.12 21.46
CA ASP A 418 2.97 -3.98 22.29
C ASP A 418 1.62 -3.32 22.60
N ASN A 419 1.56 -1.97 22.51
CA ASN A 419 0.34 -1.15 22.56
C ASN A 419 -0.17 -0.77 21.16
N TRP A 420 -0.01 -1.61 20.21
CA TRP A 420 -0.13 -1.45 18.76
C TRP A 420 -1.43 -0.80 18.24
N HIS A 421 -2.48 -0.69 19.03
CA HIS A 421 -3.75 -0.02 18.65
C HIS A 421 -3.60 1.47 18.29
N TYR A 422 -2.47 2.07 18.61
CA TYR A 422 -2.20 3.50 18.40
C TYR A 422 -0.96 3.77 17.55
N THR A 423 -0.39 2.74 16.95
CA THR A 423 0.81 2.86 16.14
C THR A 423 0.51 3.16 14.68
N ASN A 424 1.41 3.89 14.03
CA ASN A 424 1.32 4.23 12.63
C ASN A 424 2.64 3.96 11.92
N VAL A 425 2.53 3.54 10.66
CA VAL A 425 3.63 3.37 9.72
C VAL A 425 3.37 4.27 8.52
N TRP A 426 4.33 5.12 8.21
CA TRP A 426 4.36 5.90 6.96
C TRP A 426 5.17 5.14 5.94
N ALA A 427 4.62 5.02 4.75
CA ALA A 427 5.26 4.31 3.67
C ALA A 427 5.23 5.11 2.37
N THR A 428 6.30 4.98 1.60
CA THR A 428 6.40 5.51 0.24
C THR A 428 5.74 4.53 -0.73
N PRO A 429 4.72 4.94 -1.51
CA PRO A 429 4.07 4.07 -2.48
C PRO A 429 5.06 3.53 -3.52
N ILE A 430 4.97 2.24 -3.83
CA ILE A 430 5.87 1.61 -4.79
C ILE A 430 5.76 2.24 -6.19
N LYS A 431 4.56 2.65 -6.61
CA LYS A 431 4.36 3.31 -7.90
C LYS A 431 5.00 4.70 -7.97
N ALA A 432 5.04 5.45 -6.85
CA ALA A 432 5.76 6.71 -6.79
C ALA A 432 7.28 6.50 -6.97
N ILE A 433 7.82 5.44 -6.36
CA ILE A 433 9.22 5.05 -6.54
C ILE A 433 9.51 4.70 -8.00
N LEU A 434 8.67 3.87 -8.61
CA LEU A 434 8.84 3.45 -10.01
C LEU A 434 8.67 4.62 -11.00
N ALA A 435 7.87 5.62 -10.66
CA ALA A 435 7.73 6.86 -11.44
C ALA A 435 8.97 7.76 -11.30
N ALA A 436 9.61 7.79 -10.13
CA ALA A 436 10.82 8.57 -9.85
C ALA A 436 12.10 7.92 -10.45
N ASP A 437 12.03 6.64 -10.84
CA ASP A 437 13.14 5.91 -11.47
C ASP A 437 12.67 5.09 -12.67
N ALA A 438 12.67 5.72 -13.84
CA ALA A 438 12.18 5.11 -15.07
C ALA A 438 13.02 3.86 -15.45
N GLY A 439 12.34 2.73 -15.57
CA GLY A 439 12.95 1.43 -15.89
C GLY A 439 13.28 0.56 -14.69
N LEU A 440 13.18 1.09 -13.47
CA LEU A 440 13.18 0.28 -12.25
C LEU A 440 11.92 -0.61 -12.22
N LYS A 441 12.07 -1.88 -11.85
CA LYS A 441 10.97 -2.85 -11.79
C LYS A 441 11.04 -3.67 -10.52
N VAL A 442 9.91 -3.86 -9.87
CA VAL A 442 9.74 -4.88 -8.83
C VAL A 442 9.64 -6.26 -9.49
N ARG A 443 10.28 -7.25 -8.90
CA ARG A 443 10.12 -8.65 -9.33
C ARG A 443 8.80 -9.20 -8.78
N THR A 444 7.96 -9.71 -9.69
CA THR A 444 6.63 -10.26 -9.36
C THR A 444 6.44 -11.71 -9.82
N ASN A 445 7.51 -12.34 -10.33
CA ASN A 445 7.54 -13.71 -10.84
C ASN A 445 8.95 -14.30 -10.73
#